data_fa22d19c60bfa53d3ffd8485c4ed79ee
#
_entry.id   fa22d19c60bfa53d3ffd8485c4ed79ee
#
_cell.length_a   1.000
_cell.length_b   1.000
_cell.length_c   1.000
_cell.angle_alpha   90.00
_cell.angle_beta   90.00
_cell.angle_gamma   90.00
#
_symmetry.space_group_name_H-M   'P 1'
#
loop_
_entity.id
_entity.type
_entity.pdbx_description
1 polymer ?
#
loop_
_entity_poly.entity_id
_entity_poly.type
_entity_poly.pdbx_seq_one_letter_code
_entity_poly.pdbx_strand_id
1 'polypeptide(L)'
;MNLPEQSELGKNSAYVDQYDASLLFPIPRAVKREELGILGSPVFFGADLWTAFELSWFNLKGKPQVAIAHITVPAESTHIIESKSFKLYLNSFNGTRFVDAQAVRDCMREDLDAALWHGGKILARCGVKIILPEEFDKEPVHELDGLNLDRMDIECTHYQPAPELLNAQKNEAPVTETFVSHLLKSNCLVTGQPDWGSVQISYSGDQIDQAGLLQYIVSFRNHNEFHEQCVERIFMDIWTRCKPLKLSVYARYTRRGGLDINPWRTSHPQSPPKNIRTARQ
;
A
#
# COMPACT_ATOMS: atom_id res chain seq x y z
N MET A 1 -16.65 -15.47 -4.84
CA MET A 1 -15.49 -14.54 -5.06
C MET A 1 -15.95 -13.17 -4.57
N ASN A 2 -15.23 -12.56 -3.63
CA ASN A 2 -15.59 -11.24 -3.10
C ASN A 2 -15.18 -10.17 -4.12
N LEU A 3 -16.15 -9.48 -4.70
CA LEU A 3 -15.93 -8.37 -5.61
C LEU A 3 -15.91 -7.04 -4.84
N PRO A 4 -15.12 -6.04 -5.25
CA PRO A 4 -15.04 -4.74 -4.57
C PRO A 4 -16.40 -4.05 -4.37
N GLU A 5 -17.31 -4.18 -5.34
CA GLU A 5 -18.66 -3.60 -5.31
C GLU A 5 -19.57 -4.24 -4.23
N GLN A 6 -19.20 -5.41 -3.73
CA GLN A 6 -19.93 -6.11 -2.65
C GLN A 6 -19.50 -5.63 -1.26
N SER A 7 -18.39 -4.88 -1.16
CA SER A 7 -17.89 -4.33 0.10
C SER A 7 -18.79 -3.21 0.64
N GLU A 8 -18.48 -2.73 1.86
CA GLU A 8 -19.12 -1.56 2.47
C GLU A 8 -18.66 -0.22 1.88
N LEU A 9 -17.67 -0.24 0.97
CA LEU A 9 -17.13 0.95 0.34
C LEU A 9 -18.20 1.68 -0.49
N GLY A 10 -18.36 2.97 -0.24
CA GLY A 10 -19.40 3.79 -0.89
C GLY A 10 -20.82 3.66 -0.32
N LYS A 11 -21.06 2.77 0.66
CA LYS A 11 -22.35 2.59 1.30
C LYS A 11 -22.42 3.29 2.65
N ASN A 12 -23.65 3.56 3.13
CA ASN A 12 -23.90 3.94 4.52
C ASN A 12 -23.75 2.70 5.39
N SER A 13 -22.81 2.74 6.35
CA SER A 13 -22.54 1.62 7.25
C SER A 13 -22.82 2.05 8.69
N ALA A 14 -23.40 1.15 9.49
CA ALA A 14 -23.49 1.33 10.92
C ALA A 14 -22.09 1.22 11.55
N TYR A 15 -21.77 2.12 12.46
CA TYR A 15 -20.54 2.03 13.24
C TYR A 15 -20.75 1.08 14.42
N VAL A 16 -20.04 -0.06 14.38
CA VAL A 16 -20.00 -1.04 15.46
C VAL A 16 -18.82 -0.68 16.35
N ASP A 17 -19.05 -0.60 17.67
CA ASP A 17 -18.04 -0.29 18.68
C ASP A 17 -17.66 -1.51 19.55
N GLN A 18 -18.25 -2.67 19.27
CA GLN A 18 -17.90 -3.95 19.88
C GLN A 18 -17.13 -4.79 18.88
N TYR A 19 -16.04 -5.41 19.33
CA TYR A 19 -15.14 -6.20 18.49
C TYR A 19 -15.89 -7.20 17.61
N ASP A 20 -15.58 -7.13 16.31
CA ASP A 20 -16.16 -8.00 15.30
C ASP A 20 -15.17 -8.22 14.13
N ALA A 21 -14.54 -9.39 14.10
CA ALA A 21 -13.62 -9.77 13.03
C ALA A 21 -14.30 -9.95 11.66
N SER A 22 -15.62 -10.20 11.63
CA SER A 22 -16.38 -10.42 10.39
C SER A 22 -16.51 -9.15 9.54
N LEU A 23 -16.16 -7.99 10.09
CA LEU A 23 -16.11 -6.71 9.35
C LEU A 23 -14.99 -6.66 8.32
N LEU A 24 -13.95 -7.47 8.44
CA LEU A 24 -12.87 -7.53 7.45
C LEU A 24 -13.39 -8.11 6.12
N PHE A 25 -13.18 -7.36 5.04
CA PHE A 25 -13.60 -7.78 3.70
C PHE A 25 -12.38 -8.07 2.82
N PRO A 26 -12.00 -9.36 2.64
CA PRO A 26 -10.88 -9.75 1.80
C PRO A 26 -11.25 -9.71 0.32
N ILE A 27 -10.35 -9.15 -0.51
CA ILE A 27 -10.48 -9.07 -1.96
C ILE A 27 -9.34 -9.88 -2.60
N PRO A 28 -9.62 -10.84 -3.51
CA PRO A 28 -8.58 -11.64 -4.16
C PRO A 28 -7.61 -10.79 -4.99
N ARG A 29 -6.31 -10.99 -4.80
CA ARG A 29 -5.27 -10.35 -5.64
C ARG A 29 -5.24 -10.93 -7.05
N ALA A 30 -5.62 -12.20 -7.20
CA ALA A 30 -5.47 -12.96 -8.45
C ALA A 30 -6.11 -12.24 -9.65
N VAL A 31 -7.33 -11.71 -9.50
CA VAL A 31 -8.07 -11.06 -10.60
C VAL A 31 -7.25 -9.94 -11.25
N LYS A 32 -6.69 -9.04 -10.44
CA LYS A 32 -5.90 -7.93 -10.97
C LYS A 32 -4.49 -8.33 -11.40
N ARG A 33 -3.92 -9.34 -10.77
CA ARG A 33 -2.64 -9.90 -11.18
C ARG A 33 -2.72 -10.59 -12.53
N GLU A 34 -3.81 -11.29 -12.83
CA GLU A 34 -4.07 -11.88 -14.16
C GLU A 34 -4.14 -10.79 -15.24
N GLU A 35 -4.78 -9.65 -14.99
CA GLU A 35 -4.79 -8.49 -15.91
C GLU A 35 -3.37 -7.97 -16.21
N LEU A 36 -2.43 -8.11 -15.27
CA LEU A 36 -1.02 -7.74 -15.40
C LEU A 36 -0.15 -8.86 -16.01
N GLY A 37 -0.75 -9.99 -16.40
CA GLY A 37 -0.03 -11.16 -16.90
C GLY A 37 0.71 -11.95 -15.82
N ILE A 38 0.40 -11.73 -14.55
CA ILE A 38 0.98 -12.47 -13.42
C ILE A 38 0.13 -13.73 -13.20
N LEU A 39 0.58 -14.83 -13.78
CA LEU A 39 -0.05 -16.15 -13.65
C LEU A 39 0.74 -16.97 -12.61
N GLY A 40 0.10 -17.28 -11.47
CA GLY A 40 0.76 -18.01 -10.38
C GLY A 40 1.58 -17.10 -9.43
N SER A 41 2.83 -17.47 -9.15
CA SER A 41 3.70 -16.69 -8.27
C SER A 41 4.16 -15.39 -8.95
N PRO A 42 4.05 -14.22 -8.28
CA PRO A 42 4.53 -12.96 -8.85
C PRO A 42 6.07 -12.97 -9.00
N VAL A 43 6.56 -12.17 -9.95
CA VAL A 43 8.01 -11.97 -10.19
C VAL A 43 8.64 -10.99 -9.19
N PHE A 44 7.88 -10.56 -8.21
CA PHE A 44 8.31 -9.63 -7.16
C PHE A 44 8.07 -10.20 -5.77
N PHE A 45 8.81 -9.67 -4.82
CA PHE A 45 8.59 -9.75 -3.38
C PHE A 45 8.01 -8.42 -2.90
N GLY A 46 7.56 -8.36 -1.66
CA GLY A 46 7.15 -7.06 -1.11
C GLY A 46 6.20 -7.14 0.05
N ALA A 47 5.67 -5.97 0.40
CA ALA A 47 4.67 -5.82 1.43
C ALA A 47 3.80 -4.58 1.18
N ASP A 48 2.60 -4.58 1.75
CA ASP A 48 1.79 -3.39 1.88
C ASP A 48 1.94 -2.88 3.32
N LEU A 49 2.51 -1.68 3.46
CA LEU A 49 2.77 -1.06 4.76
C LEU A 49 1.62 -0.12 5.10
N TRP A 50 0.84 -0.48 6.11
CA TRP A 50 -0.29 0.32 6.55
C TRP A 50 0.01 1.01 7.86
N THR A 51 -0.55 2.20 8.04
CA THR A 51 -0.57 2.88 9.33
C THR A 51 -2.01 3.19 9.71
N ALA A 52 -2.43 2.73 10.88
CA ALA A 52 -3.70 3.09 11.51
C ALA A 52 -3.42 4.11 12.62
N PHE A 53 -3.91 5.35 12.43
CA PHE A 53 -3.66 6.47 13.34
C PHE A 53 -4.69 6.62 14.46
N GLU A 54 -5.82 5.92 14.36
CA GLU A 54 -6.98 6.09 15.23
C GLU A 54 -7.33 4.81 15.99
N LEU A 55 -6.34 3.94 16.27
CA LEU A 55 -6.60 2.73 17.06
C LEU A 55 -6.92 3.08 18.51
N SER A 56 -8.04 2.55 19.02
CA SER A 56 -8.48 2.76 20.39
C SER A 56 -9.21 1.52 20.93
N TRP A 57 -9.11 1.31 22.24
CA TRP A 57 -9.83 0.26 22.98
C TRP A 57 -10.00 0.68 24.45
N PHE A 58 -10.78 -0.06 25.23
CA PHE A 58 -10.84 0.13 26.67
C PHE A 58 -9.89 -0.83 27.40
N ASN A 59 -9.20 -0.35 28.44
CA ASN A 59 -8.58 -1.26 29.40
C ASN A 59 -9.67 -1.96 30.26
N LEU A 60 -9.26 -2.92 31.11
CA LEU A 60 -10.22 -3.69 31.93
C LEU A 60 -11.05 -2.81 32.89
N LYS A 61 -10.60 -1.59 33.20
CA LYS A 61 -11.32 -0.63 34.05
C LYS A 61 -12.24 0.29 33.25
N GLY A 62 -12.31 0.14 31.91
CA GLY A 62 -13.13 0.98 31.05
C GLY A 62 -12.52 2.34 30.68
N LYS A 63 -11.22 2.56 31.00
CA LYS A 63 -10.51 3.75 30.57
C LYS A 63 -10.05 3.58 29.11
N PRO A 64 -10.35 4.55 28.19
CA PRO A 64 -9.86 4.49 26.84
C PRO A 64 -8.32 4.46 26.74
N GLN A 65 -7.81 3.67 25.81
CA GLN A 65 -6.44 3.63 25.38
C GLN A 65 -6.40 4.06 23.91
N VAL A 66 -5.34 4.74 23.49
CA VAL A 66 -5.11 5.14 22.11
C VAL A 66 -3.74 4.69 21.65
N ALA A 67 -3.58 4.38 20.36
CA ALA A 67 -2.32 3.96 19.80
C ALA A 67 -2.27 4.24 18.29
N ILE A 68 -1.06 4.19 17.73
CA ILE A 68 -0.84 4.00 16.30
C ILE A 68 -0.53 2.52 16.07
N ALA A 69 -1.05 1.93 14.99
CA ALA A 69 -0.64 0.59 14.57
C ALA A 69 0.07 0.64 13.22
N HIS A 70 1.29 0.07 13.14
CA HIS A 70 1.94 -0.26 11.88
C HIS A 70 1.64 -1.70 11.53
N ILE A 71 1.08 -1.92 10.34
CA ILE A 71 0.72 -3.23 9.85
C ILE A 71 1.53 -3.51 8.57
N THR A 72 2.13 -4.70 8.51
CA THR A 72 2.89 -5.16 7.34
C THR A 72 2.18 -6.36 6.75
N VAL A 73 1.54 -6.18 5.61
CA VAL A 73 0.82 -7.25 4.89
C VAL A 73 1.76 -7.83 3.83
N PRO A 74 2.06 -9.13 3.86
CA PRO A 74 2.90 -9.76 2.84
C PRO A 74 2.27 -9.65 1.44
N ALA A 75 3.07 -9.28 0.43
CA ALA A 75 2.61 -9.23 -0.96
C ALA A 75 2.21 -10.63 -1.49
N GLU A 76 2.72 -11.69 -0.88
CA GLU A 76 2.40 -13.09 -1.17
C GLU A 76 1.01 -13.50 -0.68
N SER A 77 0.36 -12.71 0.18
CA SER A 77 -1.01 -13.00 0.63
C SER A 77 -1.95 -13.15 -0.58
N THR A 78 -2.92 -14.07 -0.46
CA THR A 78 -3.87 -14.32 -1.55
C THR A 78 -4.90 -13.21 -1.73
N HIS A 79 -5.10 -12.41 -0.67
CA HIS A 79 -6.08 -11.30 -0.64
C HIS A 79 -5.44 -10.01 -0.14
N ILE A 80 -6.06 -8.89 -0.49
CA ILE A 80 -5.94 -7.60 0.21
C ILE A 80 -7.18 -7.40 1.08
N ILE A 81 -7.12 -6.47 2.03
CA ILE A 81 -8.29 -6.07 2.81
C ILE A 81 -8.83 -4.75 2.26
N GLU A 82 -10.14 -4.67 2.04
CA GLU A 82 -10.78 -3.43 1.63
C GLU A 82 -10.68 -2.37 2.75
N SER A 83 -10.25 -1.16 2.41
CA SER A 83 -9.84 -0.14 3.38
C SER A 83 -10.94 0.38 4.31
N LYS A 84 -12.18 0.57 3.81
CA LYS A 84 -13.32 0.98 4.64
C LYS A 84 -13.73 -0.14 5.60
N SER A 85 -13.71 -1.39 5.14
CA SER A 85 -13.98 -2.54 5.99
C SER A 85 -12.94 -2.67 7.11
N PHE A 86 -11.67 -2.40 6.80
CA PHE A 86 -10.63 -2.37 7.81
C PHE A 86 -10.84 -1.21 8.81
N LYS A 87 -11.24 -0.03 8.35
CA LYS A 87 -11.63 1.07 9.24
C LYS A 87 -12.78 0.70 10.18
N LEU A 88 -13.81 0.03 9.67
CA LEU A 88 -14.94 -0.45 10.48
C LEU A 88 -14.50 -1.51 11.50
N TYR A 89 -13.63 -2.44 11.09
CA TYR A 89 -13.01 -3.41 11.98
C TYR A 89 -12.24 -2.73 13.12
N LEU A 90 -11.39 -1.73 12.83
CA LEU A 90 -10.66 -0.99 13.86
C LEU A 90 -11.62 -0.23 14.79
N ASN A 91 -12.71 0.33 14.27
CA ASN A 91 -13.73 0.99 15.09
C ASN A 91 -14.42 0.03 16.06
N SER A 92 -14.54 -1.27 15.72
CA SER A 92 -15.15 -2.27 16.61
C SER A 92 -14.37 -2.47 17.91
N PHE A 93 -13.09 -2.08 17.96
CA PHE A 93 -12.30 -2.12 19.19
C PHE A 93 -12.68 -1.02 20.18
N ASN A 94 -13.26 0.11 19.73
CA ASN A 94 -13.45 1.32 20.52
C ASN A 94 -14.22 1.12 21.82
N GLY A 95 -15.24 0.23 21.84
CA GLY A 95 -16.03 -0.13 23.01
C GLY A 95 -15.60 -1.44 23.67
N THR A 96 -14.57 -2.11 23.17
CA THR A 96 -14.14 -3.42 23.62
C THR A 96 -13.02 -3.33 24.63
N ARG A 97 -13.04 -4.20 25.65
CA ARG A 97 -12.01 -4.25 26.69
C ARG A 97 -10.93 -5.26 26.36
N PHE A 98 -9.67 -4.81 26.43
CA PHE A 98 -8.48 -5.67 26.30
C PHE A 98 -7.59 -5.52 27.54
N VAL A 99 -6.89 -6.60 27.91
CA VAL A 99 -6.00 -6.61 29.05
C VAL A 99 -4.82 -5.66 28.88
N ASP A 100 -4.26 -5.61 27.68
CA ASP A 100 -3.13 -4.77 27.29
C ASP A 100 -3.02 -4.60 25.76
N ALA A 101 -2.05 -3.82 25.30
CA ALA A 101 -1.78 -3.60 23.88
C ALA A 101 -1.29 -4.87 23.16
N GLN A 102 -0.68 -5.82 23.88
CA GLN A 102 -0.24 -7.07 23.29
C GLN A 102 -1.44 -7.94 22.89
N ALA A 103 -2.47 -8.01 23.74
CA ALA A 103 -3.70 -8.72 23.43
C ALA A 103 -4.40 -8.13 22.19
N VAL A 104 -4.42 -6.79 22.06
CA VAL A 104 -4.92 -6.10 20.85
C VAL A 104 -4.10 -6.49 19.63
N ARG A 105 -2.77 -6.43 19.72
CA ARG A 105 -1.86 -6.79 18.64
C ARG A 105 -2.08 -8.23 18.16
N ASP A 106 -2.16 -9.18 19.09
CA ASP A 106 -2.27 -10.59 18.77
C ASP A 106 -3.63 -10.91 18.15
N CYS A 107 -4.72 -10.31 18.68
CA CYS A 107 -6.06 -10.36 18.08
C CYS A 107 -6.04 -9.84 16.63
N MET A 108 -5.53 -8.62 16.40
CA MET A 108 -5.44 -8.05 15.04
C MET A 108 -4.63 -8.92 14.09
N ARG A 109 -3.51 -9.49 14.54
CA ARG A 109 -2.66 -10.33 13.69
C ARG A 109 -3.36 -11.61 13.27
N GLU A 110 -4.07 -12.26 14.19
CA GLU A 110 -4.83 -13.49 13.91
C GLU A 110 -5.97 -13.24 12.93
N ASP A 111 -6.74 -12.17 13.12
CA ASP A 111 -7.84 -11.80 12.25
C ASP A 111 -7.36 -11.43 10.84
N LEU A 112 -6.29 -10.63 10.76
CA LEU A 112 -5.70 -10.24 9.47
C LEU A 112 -5.11 -11.45 8.75
N ASP A 113 -4.39 -12.35 9.44
CA ASP A 113 -3.89 -13.57 8.82
C ASP A 113 -5.05 -14.43 8.29
N ALA A 114 -6.13 -14.58 9.04
CA ALA A 114 -7.30 -15.34 8.60
C ALA A 114 -7.96 -14.73 7.33
N ALA A 115 -8.11 -13.41 7.29
CA ALA A 115 -8.71 -12.70 6.17
C ALA A 115 -7.79 -12.70 4.93
N LEU A 116 -6.49 -12.42 5.10
CA LEU A 116 -5.51 -12.31 4.01
C LEU A 116 -5.25 -13.64 3.29
N TRP A 117 -5.38 -14.76 4.01
CA TRP A 117 -5.19 -16.09 3.44
C TRP A 117 -6.50 -16.84 3.20
N HIS A 118 -7.64 -16.28 3.62
CA HIS A 118 -9.02 -16.73 3.35
C HIS A 118 -9.19 -18.26 3.47
N GLY A 119 -8.74 -18.84 4.58
CA GLY A 119 -8.80 -20.28 4.84
C GLY A 119 -7.71 -21.12 4.14
N GLY A 120 -6.83 -20.49 3.38
CA GLY A 120 -5.67 -21.13 2.77
C GLY A 120 -4.50 -21.27 3.75
N LYS A 121 -3.39 -21.86 3.27
CA LYS A 121 -2.15 -21.99 4.04
C LYS A 121 -1.50 -20.62 4.21
N ILE A 122 -1.22 -20.24 5.45
CA ILE A 122 -0.46 -19.03 5.79
C ILE A 122 1.02 -19.27 5.43
N LEU A 123 1.52 -18.61 4.39
CA LEU A 123 2.92 -18.71 3.95
C LEU A 123 3.81 -17.68 4.65
N ALA A 124 3.27 -16.51 4.94
CA ALA A 124 3.91 -15.45 5.71
C ALA A 124 2.87 -14.74 6.60
N ARG A 125 3.24 -14.46 7.84
CA ARG A 125 2.33 -13.80 8.78
C ARG A 125 2.34 -12.30 8.61
N CYS A 126 1.17 -11.69 8.82
CA CYS A 126 1.01 -10.26 8.96
C CYS A 126 1.82 -9.74 10.16
N GLY A 127 2.59 -8.67 9.95
CA GLY A 127 3.24 -7.94 11.04
C GLY A 127 2.29 -6.91 11.63
N VAL A 128 2.18 -6.86 12.97
CA VAL A 128 1.44 -5.80 13.68
C VAL A 128 2.32 -5.25 14.79
N LYS A 129 2.58 -3.94 14.77
CA LYS A 129 3.29 -3.20 15.83
C LYS A 129 2.38 -2.12 16.37
N ILE A 130 2.09 -2.17 17.67
CA ILE A 130 1.34 -1.13 18.39
C ILE A 130 2.34 -0.13 18.95
N ILE A 131 2.09 1.16 18.72
CA ILE A 131 2.90 2.29 19.19
C ILE A 131 2.03 3.07 20.16
N LEU A 132 2.44 3.07 21.41
CA LEU A 132 1.72 3.75 22.50
C LEU A 132 2.09 5.24 22.58
N PRO A 133 1.31 6.07 23.26
CA PRO A 133 1.55 7.52 23.33
C PRO A 133 2.95 7.93 23.79
N GLU A 134 3.59 7.12 24.62
CA GLU A 134 4.96 7.35 25.11
C GLU A 134 6.03 7.23 24.02
N GLU A 135 5.66 6.74 22.83
CA GLU A 135 6.55 6.56 21.69
C GLU A 135 6.17 7.45 20.48
N PHE A 136 5.09 8.26 20.55
CA PHE A 136 4.62 9.06 19.42
C PHE A 136 5.64 10.07 18.89
N ASP A 137 6.47 10.63 19.77
CA ASP A 137 7.56 11.55 19.41
C ASP A 137 8.71 10.88 18.65
N LYS A 138 8.76 9.54 18.64
CA LYS A 138 9.75 8.76 17.88
C LYS A 138 9.29 8.44 16.46
N GLU A 139 8.03 8.72 16.12
CA GLU A 139 7.51 8.48 14.78
C GLU A 139 8.05 9.54 13.80
N PRO A 140 8.91 9.12 12.85
CA PRO A 140 9.62 10.07 12.00
C PRO A 140 8.73 10.63 10.90
N VAL A 141 8.95 11.90 10.55
CA VAL A 141 8.44 12.53 9.33
C VAL A 141 9.63 12.79 8.42
N HIS A 142 9.68 12.09 7.29
CA HIS A 142 10.73 12.22 6.29
C HIS A 142 10.15 12.07 4.89
N GLU A 143 10.77 12.73 3.92
CA GLU A 143 10.44 12.51 2.52
C GLU A 143 11.18 11.27 1.99
N LEU A 144 10.72 10.76 0.85
CA LEU A 144 11.39 9.68 0.13
C LEU A 144 12.71 10.18 -0.48
N ASP A 145 13.77 9.40 -0.33
CA ASP A 145 15.09 9.71 -0.89
C ASP A 145 15.11 9.43 -2.40
N GLY A 146 15.85 10.26 -3.15
CA GLY A 146 16.08 10.10 -4.57
C GLY A 146 16.08 11.41 -5.35
N LEU A 147 16.39 11.33 -6.65
CA LEU A 147 16.29 12.46 -7.57
C LEU A 147 14.80 12.75 -7.83
N ASN A 148 14.37 13.96 -7.44
CA ASN A 148 12.99 14.41 -7.67
C ASN A 148 12.79 14.80 -9.14
N LEU A 149 11.88 14.11 -9.83
CA LEU A 149 11.56 14.32 -11.23
C LEU A 149 10.58 15.48 -11.46
N ASP A 150 9.85 15.92 -10.43
CA ASP A 150 8.73 16.87 -10.56
C ASP A 150 9.14 18.27 -11.04
N ARG A 151 10.46 18.57 -10.99
CA ARG A 151 11.02 19.85 -11.48
C ARG A 151 11.18 19.93 -12.98
N MET A 152 10.98 18.80 -13.68
CA MET A 152 11.10 18.78 -15.15
C MET A 152 9.87 19.46 -15.76
N ASP A 153 10.13 20.43 -16.64
CA ASP A 153 9.07 21.08 -17.43
C ASP A 153 8.79 20.23 -18.67
N ILE A 154 7.77 19.35 -18.54
CA ILE A 154 7.38 18.38 -19.58
C ILE A 154 5.93 18.56 -19.98
N GLU A 155 5.61 18.29 -21.24
CA GLU A 155 4.23 18.20 -21.70
C GLU A 155 3.63 16.82 -21.36
N CYS A 156 2.42 16.80 -20.80
CA CYS A 156 1.68 15.59 -20.47
C CYS A 156 0.35 15.55 -21.21
N THR A 157 0.12 14.49 -21.97
CA THR A 157 -1.10 14.32 -22.80
C THR A 157 -1.86 13.04 -22.45
N HIS A 158 -1.28 12.15 -21.61
CA HIS A 158 -1.88 10.89 -21.22
C HIS A 158 -2.32 10.94 -19.75
N TYR A 159 -3.57 10.55 -19.48
CA TYR A 159 -4.18 10.52 -18.13
C TYR A 159 -4.84 9.17 -17.80
N GLN A 160 -4.50 8.12 -18.56
CA GLN A 160 -4.69 6.71 -18.29
C GLN A 160 -3.33 6.02 -18.41
N PRO A 161 -3.04 4.93 -17.68
CA PRO A 161 -1.74 4.27 -17.68
C PRO A 161 -1.23 4.05 -19.11
N ALA A 162 -0.08 4.62 -19.41
CA ALA A 162 0.53 4.64 -20.74
C ALA A 162 1.95 4.04 -20.68
N PRO A 163 2.08 2.70 -20.57
CA PRO A 163 3.39 2.04 -20.45
C PRO A 163 4.28 2.21 -21.69
N GLU A 164 3.74 2.61 -22.84
CA GLU A 164 4.48 2.97 -24.04
C GLU A 164 5.40 4.18 -23.87
N LEU A 165 5.18 5.01 -22.86
CA LEU A 165 6.04 6.15 -22.50
C LEU A 165 7.33 5.70 -21.81
N LEU A 166 7.34 4.48 -21.24
CA LEU A 166 8.50 3.91 -20.57
C LEU A 166 9.52 3.42 -21.59
N ASN A 167 10.73 3.95 -21.49
CA ASN A 167 11.85 3.57 -22.32
C ASN A 167 13.16 3.56 -21.50
N ALA A 168 14.12 2.73 -21.90
CA ALA A 168 15.46 2.71 -21.34
C ALA A 168 16.49 2.71 -22.46
N GLN A 169 17.52 3.52 -22.30
CA GLN A 169 18.63 3.62 -23.25
C GLN A 169 19.71 2.63 -22.86
N LYS A 170 20.14 1.84 -23.81
CA LYS A 170 21.21 0.87 -23.58
C LYS A 170 22.54 1.60 -23.28
N ASN A 171 23.12 1.29 -22.14
CA ASN A 171 24.42 1.82 -21.69
C ASN A 171 25.53 0.78 -21.82
N GLU A 172 26.78 1.24 -21.84
CA GLU A 172 27.97 0.36 -21.80
C GLU A 172 28.04 -0.43 -20.49
N ALA A 173 27.59 0.18 -19.39
CA ALA A 173 27.50 -0.45 -18.07
C ALA A 173 26.17 -0.08 -17.40
N PRO A 174 25.59 -0.99 -16.57
CA PRO A 174 24.38 -0.70 -15.84
C PRO A 174 24.55 0.51 -14.90
N VAL A 175 23.53 1.37 -14.86
CA VAL A 175 23.44 2.45 -13.86
C VAL A 175 22.63 1.96 -12.67
N THR A 176 22.78 2.64 -11.53
CA THR A 176 21.92 2.47 -10.34
C THR A 176 21.39 3.84 -9.96
N GLU A 177 20.07 4.00 -10.05
CA GLU A 177 19.41 5.29 -9.81
C GLU A 177 18.18 5.10 -8.92
N THR A 178 17.85 6.16 -8.20
CA THR A 178 16.61 6.24 -7.42
C THR A 178 15.91 7.55 -7.76
N PHE A 179 14.67 7.44 -8.23
CA PHE A 179 13.80 8.56 -8.58
C PHE A 179 12.65 8.69 -7.62
N VAL A 180 12.19 9.92 -7.41
CA VAL A 180 11.01 10.25 -6.62
C VAL A 180 10.11 11.18 -7.42
N SER A 181 8.80 10.95 -7.32
CA SER A 181 7.79 11.88 -7.79
C SER A 181 6.66 11.99 -6.78
N HIS A 182 6.18 13.20 -6.53
CA HIS A 182 5.01 13.49 -5.70
C HIS A 182 3.74 13.68 -6.55
N LEU A 183 3.82 13.45 -7.86
CA LEU A 183 2.74 13.68 -8.83
C LEU A 183 1.87 12.44 -9.04
N LEU A 184 2.20 11.30 -8.39
CA LEU A 184 1.35 10.12 -8.46
C LEU A 184 -0.04 10.46 -7.92
N LYS A 185 -1.05 10.24 -8.74
CA LYS A 185 -2.46 10.37 -8.40
C LYS A 185 -3.25 9.31 -9.15
N SER A 186 -4.00 8.52 -8.43
CA SER A 186 -5.01 7.62 -8.98
C SER A 186 -6.37 7.91 -8.36
N ASN A 187 -7.34 7.06 -8.58
CA ASN A 187 -8.65 7.16 -7.95
C ASN A 187 -9.00 5.83 -7.29
N CYS A 188 -9.78 5.91 -6.24
CA CYS A 188 -10.39 4.73 -5.63
C CYS A 188 -11.25 3.98 -6.68
N LEU A 189 -11.07 2.66 -6.76
CA LEU A 189 -11.77 1.82 -7.74
C LEU A 189 -13.30 1.92 -7.63
N VAL A 190 -13.84 2.09 -6.41
CA VAL A 190 -15.27 2.05 -6.15
C VAL A 190 -15.89 3.44 -6.09
N THR A 191 -15.26 4.39 -5.40
CA THR A 191 -15.84 5.73 -5.16
C THR A 191 -15.40 6.78 -6.17
N GLY A 192 -14.35 6.52 -6.96
CA GLY A 192 -13.77 7.51 -7.86
C GLY A 192 -13.08 8.68 -7.16
N GLN A 193 -12.98 8.67 -5.83
CA GLN A 193 -12.28 9.73 -5.08
C GLN A 193 -10.77 9.67 -5.34
N PRO A 194 -10.08 10.82 -5.37
CA PRO A 194 -8.66 10.87 -5.67
C PRO A 194 -7.81 10.26 -4.55
N ASP A 195 -6.83 9.45 -4.93
CA ASP A 195 -5.78 8.90 -4.09
C ASP A 195 -4.45 9.55 -4.45
N TRP A 196 -3.99 10.46 -3.60
CA TRP A 196 -2.74 11.20 -3.79
C TRP A 196 -1.56 10.42 -3.20
N GLY A 197 -0.49 10.28 -3.98
CA GLY A 197 0.68 9.53 -3.56
C GLY A 197 2.00 10.21 -3.93
N SER A 198 3.06 9.73 -3.29
CA SER A 198 4.45 9.90 -3.70
C SER A 198 5.00 8.54 -4.05
N VAL A 199 5.78 8.42 -5.12
CA VAL A 199 6.37 7.16 -5.55
C VAL A 199 7.89 7.28 -5.61
N GLN A 200 8.57 6.26 -5.09
CA GLN A 200 10.01 6.06 -5.23
C GLN A 200 10.25 4.85 -6.12
N ILE A 201 11.14 5.01 -7.11
CA ILE A 201 11.53 3.97 -8.05
C ILE A 201 13.04 3.86 -8.00
N SER A 202 13.54 2.73 -7.47
CA SER A 202 14.97 2.42 -7.42
C SER A 202 15.26 1.26 -8.36
N TYR A 203 16.25 1.39 -9.21
CA TYR A 203 16.59 0.34 -10.16
C TYR A 203 18.09 0.26 -10.44
N SER A 204 18.50 -0.87 -10.99
CA SER A 204 19.81 -1.05 -11.63
C SER A 204 19.58 -1.68 -12.99
N GLY A 205 20.21 -1.14 -14.04
CA GLY A 205 20.04 -1.59 -15.41
C GLY A 205 20.40 -0.53 -16.44
N ASP A 206 19.80 -0.62 -17.63
CA ASP A 206 19.89 0.40 -18.65
C ASP A 206 19.19 1.69 -18.17
N GLN A 207 19.71 2.85 -18.58
CA GLN A 207 19.24 4.15 -18.08
C GLN A 207 17.82 4.44 -18.52
N ILE A 208 16.90 4.57 -17.57
CA ILE A 208 15.49 4.89 -17.84
C ILE A 208 15.37 6.37 -18.25
N ASP A 209 14.60 6.64 -19.31
CA ASP A 209 14.26 8.01 -19.71
C ASP A 209 13.41 8.67 -18.62
N GLN A 210 13.97 9.70 -18.00
CA GLN A 210 13.35 10.41 -16.87
C GLN A 210 12.08 11.15 -17.27
N ALA A 211 12.06 11.75 -18.46
CA ALA A 211 10.87 12.46 -18.96
C ALA A 211 9.72 11.48 -19.23
N GLY A 212 10.00 10.39 -19.93
CA GLY A 212 9.01 9.32 -20.18
C GLY A 212 8.52 8.68 -18.88
N LEU A 213 9.41 8.47 -17.90
CA LEU A 213 9.01 7.95 -16.58
C LEU A 213 8.09 8.92 -15.84
N LEU A 214 8.37 10.22 -15.85
CA LEU A 214 7.51 11.22 -15.21
C LEU A 214 6.15 11.31 -15.92
N GLN A 215 6.13 11.33 -17.26
CA GLN A 215 4.89 11.28 -18.05
C GLN A 215 4.07 10.03 -17.71
N TYR A 216 4.71 8.87 -17.58
CA TYR A 216 4.08 7.62 -17.19
C TYR A 216 3.46 7.72 -15.78
N ILE A 217 4.17 8.27 -14.78
CA ILE A 217 3.62 8.46 -13.43
C ILE A 217 2.38 9.38 -13.48
N VAL A 218 2.45 10.48 -14.24
CA VAL A 218 1.32 11.42 -14.42
C VAL A 218 0.13 10.76 -15.12
N SER A 219 0.36 9.76 -15.97
CA SER A 219 -0.70 9.09 -16.71
C SER A 219 -1.72 8.34 -15.83
N PHE A 220 -1.39 8.05 -14.57
CA PHE A 220 -2.33 7.45 -13.62
C PHE A 220 -3.47 8.36 -13.16
N ARG A 221 -3.47 9.64 -13.56
CA ARG A 221 -4.32 10.69 -13.00
C ARG A 221 -5.82 10.39 -13.04
N ASN A 222 -6.31 9.64 -14.01
CA ASN A 222 -7.72 9.23 -14.14
C ASN A 222 -7.90 7.71 -14.03
N HIS A 223 -6.86 6.99 -13.56
CA HIS A 223 -6.91 5.55 -13.39
C HIS A 223 -7.57 5.17 -12.05
N ASN A 224 -8.46 4.17 -12.08
CA ASN A 224 -9.16 3.68 -10.91
C ASN A 224 -8.62 2.30 -10.51
N GLU A 225 -7.93 2.22 -9.38
CA GLU A 225 -7.36 0.97 -8.88
C GLU A 225 -7.07 1.09 -7.37
N PHE A 226 -6.97 -0.03 -6.64
CA PHE A 226 -6.47 0.00 -5.26
C PHE A 226 -4.97 0.33 -5.25
N HIS A 227 -4.47 0.88 -4.14
CA HIS A 227 -3.07 1.30 -4.00
C HIS A 227 -2.10 0.17 -4.28
N GLU A 228 -2.37 -1.03 -3.75
CA GLU A 228 -1.56 -2.23 -3.90
C GLU A 228 -1.46 -2.65 -5.38
N GLN A 229 -2.58 -2.64 -6.07
CA GLN A 229 -2.68 -3.02 -7.48
C GLN A 229 -2.00 -1.97 -8.36
N CYS A 230 -2.16 -0.69 -8.04
CA CYS A 230 -1.51 0.43 -8.73
C CYS A 230 0.03 0.28 -8.69
N VAL A 231 0.59 -0.04 -7.51
CA VAL A 231 2.05 -0.26 -7.38
C VAL A 231 2.52 -1.54 -8.08
N GLU A 232 1.72 -2.61 -8.06
CA GLU A 232 2.00 -3.82 -8.84
C GLU A 232 2.02 -3.54 -10.35
N ARG A 233 1.10 -2.70 -10.84
CA ARG A 233 1.07 -2.23 -12.25
C ARG A 233 2.32 -1.43 -12.58
N ILE A 234 2.68 -0.43 -11.78
CA ILE A 234 3.88 0.38 -11.98
C ILE A 234 5.12 -0.51 -12.03
N PHE A 235 5.22 -1.49 -11.12
CA PHE A 235 6.32 -2.43 -11.09
C PHE A 235 6.37 -3.26 -12.38
N MET A 236 5.25 -3.86 -12.80
CA MET A 236 5.19 -4.73 -13.98
C MET A 236 5.44 -3.97 -15.28
N ASP A 237 4.93 -2.75 -15.42
CA ASP A 237 5.13 -1.92 -16.60
C ASP A 237 6.61 -1.55 -16.76
N ILE A 238 7.28 -1.09 -15.69
CA ILE A 238 8.72 -0.80 -15.70
C ILE A 238 9.53 -2.09 -15.94
N TRP A 239 9.19 -3.18 -15.24
CA TRP A 239 9.86 -4.46 -15.39
C TRP A 239 9.83 -4.97 -16.82
N THR A 240 8.69 -4.85 -17.46
CA THR A 240 8.47 -5.34 -18.83
C THR A 240 9.09 -4.43 -19.89
N ARG A 241 8.93 -3.12 -19.74
CA ARG A 241 9.34 -2.12 -20.74
C ARG A 241 10.81 -1.76 -20.65
N CYS A 242 11.32 -1.52 -19.45
CA CYS A 242 12.69 -1.08 -19.23
C CYS A 242 13.67 -2.26 -18.94
N LYS A 243 13.15 -3.43 -18.59
CA LYS A 243 13.91 -4.67 -18.31
C LYS A 243 15.12 -4.47 -17.38
N PRO A 244 14.94 -3.82 -16.22
CA PRO A 244 16.04 -3.59 -15.31
C PRO A 244 16.56 -4.91 -14.72
N LEU A 245 17.82 -4.92 -14.28
CA LEU A 245 18.44 -6.04 -13.55
C LEU A 245 17.87 -6.16 -12.13
N LYS A 246 17.58 -5.02 -11.51
CA LYS A 246 16.92 -4.90 -10.21
C LYS A 246 15.92 -3.75 -10.26
N LEU A 247 14.79 -3.92 -9.58
CA LEU A 247 13.75 -2.91 -9.46
C LEU A 247 13.14 -2.93 -8.07
N SER A 248 12.87 -1.77 -7.54
CA SER A 248 12.03 -1.56 -6.35
C SER A 248 11.10 -0.38 -6.59
N VAL A 249 9.82 -0.55 -6.33
CA VAL A 249 8.79 0.48 -6.42
C VAL A 249 8.11 0.60 -5.06
N TYR A 250 8.12 1.79 -4.49
CA TYR A 250 7.51 2.08 -3.20
C TYR A 250 6.65 3.34 -3.31
N ALA A 251 5.36 3.23 -2.97
CA ALA A 251 4.48 4.38 -2.95
C ALA A 251 4.02 4.70 -1.52
N ARG A 252 3.90 6.00 -1.24
CA ARG A 252 3.34 6.56 0.00
C ARG A 252 2.10 7.36 -0.35
N TYR A 253 0.93 6.86 0.06
CA TYR A 253 -0.35 7.51 -0.20
C TYR A 253 -0.81 8.32 1.00
N THR A 254 -1.54 9.40 0.74
CA THR A 254 -2.16 10.19 1.80
C THR A 254 -3.24 9.35 2.50
N ARG A 255 -3.34 9.51 3.82
CA ARG A 255 -4.32 8.79 4.62
C ARG A 255 -5.74 9.22 4.30
N ARG A 256 -6.65 8.26 4.41
CA ARG A 256 -8.10 8.46 4.32
C ARG A 256 -8.78 7.68 5.45
N GLY A 257 -9.69 8.33 6.18
CA GLY A 257 -10.37 7.71 7.31
C GLY A 257 -9.44 7.22 8.42
N GLY A 258 -8.28 7.88 8.64
CA GLY A 258 -7.29 7.49 9.65
C GLY A 258 -6.38 6.31 9.26
N LEU A 259 -6.39 5.89 7.98
CA LEU A 259 -5.52 4.84 7.43
C LEU A 259 -4.70 5.35 6.26
N ASP A 260 -3.43 5.00 6.19
CA ASP A 260 -2.65 5.04 4.95
C ASP A 260 -2.23 3.62 4.51
N ILE A 261 -2.06 3.43 3.21
CA ILE A 261 -1.70 2.16 2.58
C ILE A 261 -0.56 2.43 1.63
N ASN A 262 0.61 1.87 1.92
CA ASN A 262 1.86 2.19 1.25
C ASN A 262 2.49 0.91 0.69
N PRO A 263 2.12 0.51 -0.54
CA PRO A 263 2.63 -0.72 -1.13
C PRO A 263 4.09 -0.58 -1.56
N TRP A 264 4.84 -1.66 -1.36
CA TRP A 264 6.21 -1.80 -1.81
C TRP A 264 6.41 -3.13 -2.54
N ARG A 265 7.06 -3.07 -3.69
CA ARG A 265 7.40 -4.25 -4.51
C ARG A 265 8.85 -4.18 -4.93
N THR A 266 9.53 -5.33 -4.95
CA THR A 266 10.94 -5.44 -5.31
C THR A 266 11.24 -6.74 -6.06
N SER A 267 12.14 -6.69 -7.04
CA SER A 267 12.54 -7.86 -7.85
C SER A 267 13.46 -8.85 -7.12
N HIS A 268 13.93 -8.52 -5.92
CA HIS A 268 14.86 -9.35 -5.16
C HIS A 268 14.53 -9.34 -3.66
N PRO A 269 14.80 -10.43 -2.94
CA PRO A 269 14.53 -10.51 -1.52
C PRO A 269 15.31 -9.44 -0.75
N GLN A 270 14.60 -8.62 0.02
CA GLN A 270 15.17 -7.66 0.96
C GLN A 270 14.16 -7.31 2.04
N SER A 271 14.60 -6.68 3.12
CA SER A 271 13.70 -6.20 4.17
C SER A 271 12.83 -5.06 3.66
N PRO A 272 11.57 -4.97 4.11
CA PRO A 272 10.72 -3.83 3.80
C PRO A 272 11.37 -2.50 4.18
N PRO A 273 11.09 -1.41 3.45
CA PRO A 273 11.53 -0.09 3.84
C PRO A 273 10.93 0.30 5.19
N LYS A 274 11.57 1.24 5.89
CA LYS A 274 10.99 1.78 7.12
C LYS A 274 9.64 2.41 6.82
N ASN A 275 8.66 2.17 7.69
CA ASN A 275 7.35 2.81 7.59
C ASN A 275 7.45 4.25 8.13
N ILE A 276 8.04 5.14 7.35
CA ILE A 276 8.12 6.58 7.63
C ILE A 276 6.85 7.28 7.18
N ARG A 277 6.50 8.40 7.79
CA ARG A 277 5.45 9.29 7.32
C ARG A 277 6.05 10.44 6.50
N THR A 278 5.49 10.72 5.31
CA THR A 278 5.84 11.94 4.56
C THR A 278 5.01 13.14 5.05
N ALA A 279 5.39 14.36 4.67
CA ALA A 279 4.69 15.57 5.13
C ALA A 279 3.22 15.62 4.68
N ARG A 280 2.86 14.94 3.59
CA ARG A 280 1.48 14.90 3.08
C ARG A 280 0.59 13.79 3.66
N GLN A 281 1.12 12.91 4.49
CA GLN A 281 0.37 11.77 5.07
C GLN A 281 -0.27 12.08 6.41
#